data_b30f9286ab0640b125cd557ec95b3e58
#
_entry.id   b30f9286ab0640b125cd557ec95b3e58
#
_cell.length_a   1.000
_cell.length_b   1.000
_cell.length_c   1.000
_cell.angle_alpha   90.00
_cell.angle_beta   90.00
_cell.angle_gamma   90.00
#
_symmetry.space_group_name_H-M   'P 1'
#
loop_
_entity.id
_entity.type
_entity.pdbx_description
1 polymer ?
#
loop_
_entity_poly.entity_id
_entity_poly.type
_entity_poly.pdbx_seq_one_letter_code
_entity_poly.pdbx_strand_id
1 'polypeptide(L)'
;MNSKILVLQIEDRSDNFLNKLLNENKEICKANEMEYVFMNNTSSIIPPYWRKVFEINNIMKKEEYDTIDYIMWLDSDAFLFQFTKEKLNDLLEKNKNYSMLITPDMPEYHSKFCAGVFMVKNNKEGKKIINKWISLYNPNDWKYDTKKKKWSTDKEWAGVAYEQGSFTEYILNDANFKKDISILPYYVFNNNSCSDYKPNTISTHLTGHLKSNKKITDKCEETFQYKLNQKESFESHNNNNNFIIIIILIILILLLILIFFLKKKVLLKSFFGKK
;
A
#
# COMPACT_ATOMS: atom_id res chain seq x y z
N MET A 1 -11.36 -5.40 13.64
CA MET A 1 -11.01 -3.95 13.77
C MET A 1 -10.76 -3.38 12.38
N ASN A 2 -11.20 -2.15 12.12
CA ASN A 2 -10.91 -1.48 10.84
C ASN A 2 -9.73 -0.53 11.08
N SER A 3 -8.49 -1.06 11.02
CA SER A 3 -7.29 -0.27 11.27
C SER A 3 -7.09 0.79 10.18
N LYS A 4 -6.73 1.99 10.58
CA LYS A 4 -6.32 3.07 9.67
C LYS A 4 -4.84 2.87 9.30
N ILE A 5 -4.58 2.75 8.02
CA ILE A 5 -3.27 2.40 7.49
C ILE A 5 -2.79 3.51 6.56
N LEU A 6 -1.55 3.92 6.73
CA LEU A 6 -0.83 4.79 5.82
C LEU A 6 0.23 3.99 5.10
N VAL A 7 0.21 4.03 3.77
CA VAL A 7 1.25 3.46 2.90
C VAL A 7 2.19 4.58 2.50
N LEU A 8 3.49 4.39 2.76
CA LEU A 8 4.55 5.35 2.45
C LEU A 8 5.48 4.78 1.39
N GLN A 9 5.69 5.52 0.31
CA GLN A 9 6.68 5.22 -0.73
C GLN A 9 7.52 6.45 -1.06
N ILE A 10 8.78 6.21 -1.45
CA ILE A 10 9.70 7.26 -1.90
C ILE A 10 10.37 6.78 -3.18
N GLU A 11 10.37 7.63 -4.22
CA GLU A 11 11.12 7.39 -5.46
C GLU A 11 11.50 8.72 -6.09
N ASP A 12 12.75 8.87 -6.45
CA ASP A 12 13.28 10.07 -7.09
C ASP A 12 13.85 9.82 -8.50
N ARG A 13 13.79 8.58 -8.97
CA ARG A 13 14.19 8.18 -10.32
C ARG A 13 13.02 8.26 -11.28
N SER A 14 13.30 8.68 -12.50
CA SER A 14 12.33 8.62 -13.60
C SER A 14 12.44 7.24 -14.28
N ASP A 15 11.52 6.34 -13.95
CA ASP A 15 11.44 5.00 -14.51
C ASP A 15 9.98 4.65 -14.81
N ASN A 16 9.69 4.27 -16.05
CA ASN A 16 8.32 4.02 -16.49
C ASN A 16 7.67 2.83 -15.76
N PHE A 17 8.43 1.77 -15.50
CA PHE A 17 7.90 0.60 -14.81
C PHE A 17 7.62 0.92 -13.33
N LEU A 18 8.56 1.58 -12.64
CA LEU A 18 8.35 2.03 -11.26
C LEU A 18 7.15 2.98 -11.15
N ASN A 19 7.00 3.91 -12.08
CA ASN A 19 5.83 4.80 -12.11
C ASN A 19 4.50 4.04 -12.24
N LYS A 20 4.47 2.94 -13.01
CA LYS A 20 3.28 2.08 -13.08
C LYS A 20 2.99 1.41 -11.72
N LEU A 21 4.02 0.87 -11.04
CA LEU A 21 3.86 0.27 -9.71
C LEU A 21 3.35 1.28 -8.68
N LEU A 22 3.89 2.50 -8.69
CA LEU A 22 3.46 3.58 -7.79
C LEU A 22 1.98 3.96 -8.03
N ASN A 23 1.58 4.09 -9.28
CA ASN A 23 0.19 4.39 -9.64
C ASN A 23 -0.75 3.26 -9.22
N GLU A 24 -0.38 1.99 -9.45
CA GLU A 24 -1.16 0.84 -9.02
C GLU A 24 -1.34 0.82 -7.49
N ASN A 25 -0.27 1.06 -6.73
CA ASN A 25 -0.34 1.17 -5.27
C ASN A 25 -1.28 2.28 -4.81
N LYS A 26 -1.23 3.44 -5.46
CA LYS A 26 -2.12 4.57 -5.16
C LYS A 26 -3.58 4.21 -5.37
N GLU A 27 -3.92 3.57 -6.50
CA GLU A 27 -5.29 3.15 -6.80
C GLU A 27 -5.76 2.06 -5.83
N ILE A 28 -4.92 1.09 -5.48
CA ILE A 28 -5.24 0.06 -4.49
C ILE A 28 -5.47 0.68 -3.12
N CYS A 29 -4.63 1.62 -2.68
CA CYS A 29 -4.82 2.32 -1.42
C CYS A 29 -6.16 3.06 -1.39
N LYS A 30 -6.47 3.81 -2.45
CA LYS A 30 -7.74 4.52 -2.60
C LYS A 30 -8.95 3.58 -2.54
N ALA A 31 -8.91 2.46 -3.27
CA ALA A 31 -9.98 1.46 -3.31
C ALA A 31 -10.21 0.75 -1.97
N ASN A 32 -9.20 0.74 -1.08
CA ASN A 32 -9.24 0.10 0.22
C ASN A 32 -9.27 1.10 1.39
N GLU A 33 -9.54 2.38 1.13
CA GLU A 33 -9.63 3.45 2.15
C GLU A 33 -8.37 3.53 3.02
N MET A 34 -7.20 3.38 2.40
CA MET A 34 -5.90 3.58 3.04
C MET A 34 -5.32 4.92 2.62
N GLU A 35 -4.61 5.59 3.51
CA GLU A 35 -3.85 6.78 3.15
C GLU A 35 -2.61 6.38 2.34
N TYR A 36 -2.29 7.18 1.31
CA TYR A 36 -1.12 6.97 0.48
C TYR A 36 -0.27 8.24 0.41
N VAL A 37 0.94 8.14 0.92
CA VAL A 37 1.93 9.23 0.90
C VAL A 37 3.07 8.85 -0.03
N PHE A 38 3.26 9.65 -1.06
CA PHE A 38 4.36 9.50 -2.02
C PHE A 38 5.28 10.72 -1.98
N MET A 39 6.59 10.47 -1.87
CA MET A 39 7.62 11.50 -1.88
C MET A 39 8.57 11.29 -3.07
N ASN A 40 8.75 12.33 -3.90
CA ASN A 40 9.55 12.27 -5.13
C ASN A 40 10.80 13.15 -5.09
N ASN A 41 11.28 13.52 -3.90
CA ASN A 41 12.42 14.42 -3.76
C ASN A 41 13.69 13.67 -3.35
N THR A 42 14.80 14.03 -3.97
CA THR A 42 16.14 13.55 -3.56
C THR A 42 16.56 14.24 -2.27
N SER A 43 17.10 13.47 -1.32
CA SER A 43 17.73 14.02 -0.11
C SER A 43 19.25 14.08 -0.27
N SER A 44 19.85 15.25 -0.05
CA SER A 44 21.30 15.40 0.09
C SER A 44 21.81 15.25 1.52
N ILE A 45 20.90 15.00 2.48
CA ILE A 45 21.19 14.94 3.91
C ILE A 45 21.22 13.50 4.40
N ILE A 46 20.34 12.64 3.86
CA ILE A 46 20.15 11.25 4.29
C ILE A 46 20.22 10.36 3.05
N PRO A 47 21.05 9.28 3.07
CA PRO A 47 21.15 8.35 1.95
C PRO A 47 19.81 7.60 1.73
N PRO A 48 19.51 7.18 0.48
CA PRO A 48 18.21 6.61 0.11
C PRO A 48 17.76 5.45 1.00
N TYR A 49 18.68 4.56 1.38
CA TYR A 49 18.38 3.40 2.21
C TYR A 49 17.85 3.79 3.59
N TRP A 50 18.50 4.76 4.24
CA TRP A 50 18.11 5.22 5.57
C TRP A 50 16.89 6.14 5.57
N ARG A 51 16.59 6.77 4.45
CA ARG A 51 15.53 7.75 4.32
C ARG A 51 14.18 7.21 4.79
N LYS A 52 13.85 5.96 4.47
CA LYS A 52 12.62 5.30 4.91
C LYS A 52 12.41 5.39 6.43
N VAL A 53 13.46 5.14 7.19
CA VAL A 53 13.39 5.13 8.67
C VAL A 53 13.15 6.53 9.22
N PHE A 54 13.83 7.54 8.65
CA PHE A 54 13.66 8.94 9.04
C PHE A 54 12.27 9.47 8.69
N GLU A 55 11.75 9.14 7.49
CA GLU A 55 10.42 9.62 7.07
C GLU A 55 9.29 8.96 7.85
N ILE A 56 9.40 7.67 8.18
CA ILE A 56 8.46 7.02 9.09
C ILE A 56 8.44 7.74 10.45
N ASN A 57 9.61 8.07 11.00
CA ASN A 57 9.69 8.82 12.26
C ASN A 57 9.09 10.23 12.14
N ASN A 58 9.28 10.90 11.00
CA ASN A 58 8.70 12.20 10.75
C ASN A 58 7.16 12.13 10.73
N ILE A 59 6.60 11.11 10.07
CA ILE A 59 5.15 10.85 10.07
C ILE A 59 4.65 10.59 11.49
N MET A 60 5.32 9.72 12.25
CA MET A 60 4.93 9.38 13.62
C MET A 60 4.95 10.56 14.62
N LYS A 61 5.58 11.70 14.25
CA LYS A 61 5.67 12.91 15.08
C LYS A 61 4.65 13.98 14.70
N LYS A 62 3.96 13.84 13.58
CA LYS A 62 3.02 14.84 13.09
C LYS A 62 1.61 14.54 13.58
N GLU A 63 0.96 15.52 14.19
CA GLU A 63 -0.39 15.43 14.73
C GLU A 63 -1.43 15.01 13.66
N GLU A 64 -1.23 15.41 12.40
CA GLU A 64 -2.11 15.03 11.29
C GLU A 64 -2.24 13.51 11.09
N TYR A 65 -1.23 12.72 11.57
CA TYR A 65 -1.20 11.25 11.48
C TYR A 65 -1.44 10.54 12.81
N ASP A 66 -1.88 11.24 13.86
CA ASP A 66 -2.16 10.62 15.16
C ASP A 66 -3.30 9.59 15.11
N THR A 67 -4.19 9.68 14.12
CA THR A 67 -5.28 8.72 13.90
C THR A 67 -4.86 7.48 13.10
N ILE A 68 -3.64 7.44 12.56
CA ILE A 68 -3.11 6.29 11.85
C ILE A 68 -2.67 5.22 12.84
N ASP A 69 -3.15 3.99 12.67
CA ASP A 69 -2.78 2.85 13.51
C ASP A 69 -1.48 2.19 13.05
N TYR A 70 -1.27 2.11 11.73
CA TYR A 70 -0.10 1.46 11.14
C TYR A 70 0.46 2.26 9.97
N ILE A 71 1.78 2.31 9.89
CA ILE A 71 2.51 2.80 8.73
C ILE A 71 3.09 1.57 8.01
N MET A 72 2.76 1.40 6.75
CA MET A 72 3.33 0.40 5.85
C MET A 72 4.33 1.06 4.93
N TRP A 73 5.57 0.63 5.01
CA TRP A 73 6.61 1.01 4.06
C TRP A 73 6.58 0.08 2.85
N LEU A 74 6.66 0.66 1.66
CA LEU A 74 6.92 -0.05 0.40
C LEU A 74 8.10 0.60 -0.32
N ASP A 75 9.14 -0.16 -0.68
CA ASP A 75 10.13 0.31 -1.64
C ASP A 75 9.46 0.57 -3.00
N SER A 76 10.03 1.40 -3.84
CA SER A 76 9.43 1.79 -5.13
C SER A 76 9.25 0.64 -6.12
N ASP A 77 10.03 -0.45 -5.95
CA ASP A 77 9.92 -1.70 -6.70
C ASP A 77 9.06 -2.76 -5.98
N ALA A 78 8.31 -2.34 -4.96
CA ALA A 78 7.30 -3.14 -4.28
C ALA A 78 5.89 -2.63 -4.57
N PHE A 79 4.91 -3.55 -4.62
CA PHE A 79 3.53 -3.20 -4.87
C PHE A 79 2.56 -4.16 -4.20
N LEU A 80 1.36 -3.65 -3.92
CA LEU A 80 0.27 -4.35 -3.27
C LEU A 80 -0.41 -5.27 -4.31
N PHE A 81 0.02 -6.53 -4.36
CA PHE A 81 -0.46 -7.47 -5.35
C PHE A 81 -1.57 -8.35 -4.80
N GLN A 82 -2.71 -8.40 -5.50
CA GLN A 82 -3.91 -9.11 -5.04
C GLN A 82 -4.32 -8.77 -3.60
N PHE A 83 -4.04 -7.54 -3.23
CA PHE A 83 -4.35 -6.97 -1.94
C PHE A 83 -5.86 -6.83 -1.76
N THR A 84 -6.33 -7.18 -0.57
CA THR A 84 -7.63 -6.76 -0.06
C THR A 84 -7.47 -6.29 1.38
N LYS A 85 -8.25 -5.29 1.76
CA LYS A 85 -8.25 -4.76 3.14
C LYS A 85 -8.58 -5.85 4.16
N GLU A 86 -9.41 -6.82 3.79
CA GLU A 86 -9.77 -7.97 4.61
C GLU A 86 -8.54 -8.83 4.94
N LYS A 87 -7.75 -9.22 3.93
CA LYS A 87 -6.50 -9.99 4.14
C LYS A 87 -5.55 -9.27 5.08
N LEU A 88 -5.42 -7.94 4.92
CA LEU A 88 -4.55 -7.16 5.78
C LEU A 88 -5.10 -7.08 7.20
N ASN A 89 -6.40 -6.84 7.38
CA ASN A 89 -7.03 -6.83 8.71
C ASN A 89 -6.88 -8.17 9.43
N ASP A 90 -7.02 -9.29 8.73
CA ASP A 90 -6.80 -10.63 9.28
C ASP A 90 -5.34 -10.83 9.72
N LEU A 91 -4.39 -10.35 8.92
CA LEU A 91 -2.97 -10.38 9.28
C LEU A 91 -2.70 -9.56 10.54
N LEU A 92 -3.26 -8.34 10.60
CA LEU A 92 -3.09 -7.43 11.73
C LEU A 92 -3.72 -7.97 13.02
N GLU A 93 -4.91 -8.56 12.93
CA GLU A 93 -5.59 -9.17 14.09
C GLU A 93 -4.78 -10.35 14.66
N LYS A 94 -4.26 -11.22 13.79
CA LYS A 94 -3.39 -12.34 14.20
C LYS A 94 -2.09 -11.88 14.86
N ASN A 95 -1.64 -10.67 14.54
CA ASN A 95 -0.38 -10.10 15.02
C ASN A 95 -0.58 -8.87 15.92
N LYS A 96 -1.75 -8.68 16.50
CA LYS A 96 -2.12 -7.48 17.25
C LYS A 96 -1.24 -7.18 18.47
N ASN A 97 -0.56 -8.18 19.01
CA ASN A 97 0.34 -8.04 20.16
C ASN A 97 1.73 -7.50 19.77
N TYR A 98 2.05 -7.46 18.48
CA TYR A 98 3.33 -6.97 18.00
C TYR A 98 3.21 -5.52 17.50
N SER A 99 4.29 -4.77 17.63
CA SER A 99 4.37 -3.37 17.21
C SER A 99 5.06 -3.20 15.84
N MET A 100 5.72 -4.24 15.35
CA MET A 100 6.31 -4.26 14.01
C MET A 100 6.13 -5.62 13.37
N LEU A 101 5.82 -5.62 12.07
CA LEU A 101 5.65 -6.81 11.24
C LEU A 101 6.70 -6.75 10.13
N ILE A 102 7.54 -7.76 10.07
CA ILE A 102 8.63 -7.86 9.09
C ILE A 102 8.62 -9.22 8.43
N THR A 103 9.33 -9.33 7.33
CA THR A 103 9.64 -10.62 6.70
C THR A 103 11.14 -10.74 6.45
N PRO A 104 11.70 -11.95 6.41
CA PRO A 104 13.03 -12.15 5.86
C PRO A 104 13.05 -11.83 4.36
N ASP A 105 14.22 -11.76 3.80
CA ASP A 105 14.42 -11.75 2.36
C ASP A 105 14.12 -13.15 1.77
N MET A 106 14.16 -13.27 0.45
CA MET A 106 14.06 -14.56 -0.20
C MET A 106 15.09 -15.55 0.38
N PRO A 107 14.73 -16.84 0.49
CA PRO A 107 15.58 -17.83 1.18
C PRO A 107 17.03 -17.90 0.65
N GLU A 108 17.23 -17.63 -0.63
CA GLU A 108 18.56 -17.61 -1.28
C GLU A 108 19.46 -16.48 -0.78
N TYR A 109 18.93 -15.41 -0.22
CA TYR A 109 19.75 -14.28 0.30
C TYR A 109 20.08 -14.42 1.79
N HIS A 110 19.50 -15.40 2.49
CA HIS A 110 19.78 -15.71 3.90
C HIS A 110 19.63 -14.53 4.87
N SER A 111 19.01 -13.44 4.47
CA SER A 111 18.78 -12.27 5.32
C SER A 111 17.55 -12.45 6.20
N LYS A 112 17.68 -12.19 7.50
CA LYS A 112 16.59 -12.30 8.49
C LYS A 112 15.54 -11.19 8.38
N PHE A 113 15.83 -10.14 7.66
CA PHE A 113 14.96 -8.99 7.45
C PHE A 113 15.18 -8.40 6.05
N CYS A 114 14.11 -8.17 5.33
CA CYS A 114 14.10 -7.38 4.10
C CYS A 114 13.42 -6.04 4.39
N ALA A 115 14.17 -4.96 4.25
CA ALA A 115 13.68 -3.60 4.52
C ALA A 115 12.85 -3.00 3.37
N GLY A 116 12.57 -3.78 2.33
CA GLY A 116 11.78 -3.31 1.19
C GLY A 116 10.29 -3.17 1.49
N VAL A 117 9.76 -4.06 2.34
CA VAL A 117 8.36 -3.97 2.80
C VAL A 117 8.27 -4.39 4.26
N PHE A 118 7.68 -3.55 5.08
CA PHE A 118 7.37 -3.84 6.48
C PHE A 118 6.24 -2.94 6.99
N MET A 119 5.70 -3.28 8.16
CA MET A 119 4.69 -2.46 8.83
C MET A 119 5.12 -2.16 10.26
N VAL A 120 4.78 -0.97 10.73
CA VAL A 120 5.01 -0.56 12.12
C VAL A 120 3.77 0.13 12.69
N LYS A 121 3.39 -0.18 13.92
CA LYS A 121 2.32 0.52 14.65
C LYS A 121 2.75 1.94 15.00
N ASN A 122 1.82 2.88 14.85
CA ASN A 122 2.00 4.25 15.35
C ASN A 122 1.66 4.33 16.84
N ASN A 123 2.35 3.52 17.66
CA ASN A 123 2.20 3.47 19.11
C ASN A 123 3.56 3.69 19.81
N LYS A 124 3.56 3.67 21.14
CA LYS A 124 4.76 3.89 21.95
C LYS A 124 5.88 2.90 21.62
N GLU A 125 5.56 1.63 21.48
CA GLU A 125 6.53 0.55 21.21
C GLU A 125 7.08 0.65 19.78
N GLY A 126 6.22 0.92 18.79
CA GLY A 126 6.63 1.17 17.41
C GLY A 126 7.54 2.39 17.29
N LYS A 127 7.18 3.50 17.94
CA LYS A 127 8.03 4.71 18.03
C LYS A 127 9.39 4.39 18.69
N LYS A 128 9.41 3.54 19.72
CA LYS A 128 10.64 3.09 20.38
C LYS A 128 11.54 2.30 19.41
N ILE A 129 10.99 1.38 18.62
CA ILE A 129 11.73 0.61 17.63
C ILE A 129 12.33 1.54 16.57
N ILE A 130 11.53 2.46 15.98
CA ILE A 130 11.98 3.39 14.95
C ILE A 130 13.07 4.33 15.49
N ASN A 131 12.92 4.88 16.71
CA ASN A 131 13.92 5.73 17.32
C ASN A 131 15.24 4.98 17.59
N LYS A 132 15.17 3.71 18.04
CA LYS A 132 16.37 2.87 18.15
C LYS A 132 17.02 2.66 16.80
N TRP A 133 16.24 2.38 15.75
CA TRP A 133 16.77 2.16 14.40
C TRP A 133 17.48 3.40 13.86
N ILE A 134 16.89 4.59 14.00
CA ILE A 134 17.54 5.86 13.64
C ILE A 134 18.85 6.07 14.39
N SER A 135 18.91 5.72 15.68
CA SER A 135 20.12 5.91 16.49
C SER A 135 21.31 5.06 16.02
N LEU A 136 21.08 4.10 15.14
CA LEU A 136 22.13 3.27 14.53
C LEU A 136 22.70 3.89 13.24
N TYR A 137 22.10 4.95 12.73
CA TYR A 137 22.60 5.67 11.55
C TYR A 137 23.90 6.41 11.88
N ASN A 138 24.95 6.10 11.15
CA ASN A 138 26.23 6.81 11.22
C ASN A 138 26.47 7.60 9.92
N PRO A 139 26.39 8.91 9.92
CA PRO A 139 26.58 9.72 8.73
C PRO A 139 28.01 9.61 8.15
N ASN A 140 29.00 9.24 8.97
CA ASN A 140 30.39 9.09 8.52
C ASN A 140 30.62 7.87 7.60
N ASP A 141 29.68 6.92 7.57
CA ASP A 141 29.73 5.76 6.68
C ASP A 141 29.29 6.11 5.25
N TRP A 142 28.80 7.33 5.03
CA TRP A 142 28.19 7.75 3.77
C TRP A 142 28.80 9.02 3.21
N LYS A 143 28.95 9.09 1.88
CA LYS A 143 29.47 10.26 1.17
C LYS A 143 28.48 10.69 0.09
N TYR A 144 28.14 11.98 0.07
CA TYR A 144 27.31 12.56 -0.97
C TYR A 144 28.18 13.33 -1.98
N ASP A 145 28.17 12.87 -3.24
CA ASP A 145 28.81 13.59 -4.36
C ASP A 145 27.82 14.67 -4.87
N THR A 146 28.11 15.92 -4.57
CA THR A 146 27.25 17.07 -4.95
C THR A 146 27.19 17.28 -6.46
N LYS A 147 28.26 16.90 -7.21
CA LYS A 147 28.30 17.04 -8.67
C LYS A 147 27.45 15.96 -9.35
N LYS A 148 27.55 14.74 -8.89
CA LYS A 148 26.79 13.60 -9.42
C LYS A 148 25.43 13.43 -8.78
N LYS A 149 25.13 14.20 -7.72
CA LYS A 149 23.92 14.06 -6.89
C LYS A 149 23.69 12.63 -6.43
N LYS A 150 24.76 11.96 -5.99
CA LYS A 150 24.72 10.53 -5.69
C LYS A 150 25.40 10.22 -4.35
N TRP A 151 24.75 9.34 -3.57
CA TRP A 151 25.31 8.76 -2.36
C TRP A 151 26.18 7.56 -2.66
N SER A 152 27.21 7.36 -1.86
CA SER A 152 28.11 6.20 -1.90
C SER A 152 28.61 5.85 -0.51
N THR A 153 29.02 4.60 -0.34
CA THR A 153 29.70 4.08 0.85
C THR A 153 30.72 3.04 0.41
N ASP A 154 31.77 2.85 1.19
CA ASP A 154 32.77 1.80 1.06
C ASP A 154 32.45 0.57 1.93
N LYS A 155 31.32 0.59 2.64
CA LYS A 155 30.87 -0.49 3.51
C LYS A 155 30.23 -1.63 2.73
N GLU A 156 30.26 -2.82 3.32
CA GLU A 156 29.65 -4.01 2.78
C GLU A 156 28.14 -3.80 2.54
N TRP A 157 27.65 -4.24 1.38
CA TRP A 157 26.24 -4.16 1.00
C TRP A 157 25.35 -4.90 2.01
N ALA A 158 24.29 -4.25 2.43
CA ALA A 158 23.33 -4.74 3.43
C ALA A 158 23.98 -5.10 4.80
N GLY A 159 25.24 -4.70 5.06
CA GLY A 159 25.90 -4.76 6.36
C GLY A 159 25.38 -3.68 7.32
N VAL A 160 26.04 -3.55 8.47
CA VAL A 160 25.60 -2.68 9.59
C VAL A 160 25.56 -1.19 9.26
N ALA A 161 26.23 -0.75 8.21
CA ALA A 161 26.13 0.63 7.73
C ALA A 161 24.81 0.91 7.00
N TYR A 162 24.12 -0.12 6.53
CA TYR A 162 22.80 -0.04 5.90
C TYR A 162 21.70 -0.25 6.93
N GLU A 163 20.52 0.30 6.65
CA GLU A 163 19.36 0.20 7.54
C GLU A 163 18.93 -1.25 7.79
N GLN A 164 18.95 -2.09 6.76
CA GLN A 164 18.56 -3.50 6.85
C GLN A 164 19.54 -4.30 7.72
N GLY A 165 20.85 -4.14 7.50
CA GLY A 165 21.89 -4.84 8.26
C GLY A 165 21.93 -4.38 9.71
N SER A 166 21.85 -3.07 9.95
CA SER A 166 21.82 -2.54 11.31
C SER A 166 20.61 -3.02 12.11
N PHE A 167 19.42 -3.09 11.48
CA PHE A 167 18.22 -3.64 12.11
C PHE A 167 18.40 -5.10 12.48
N THR A 168 18.94 -5.91 11.55
CA THR A 168 19.17 -7.34 11.77
C THR A 168 20.16 -7.56 12.91
N GLU A 169 21.24 -6.81 12.96
CA GLU A 169 22.31 -7.01 13.94
C GLU A 169 21.94 -6.48 15.33
N TYR A 170 21.37 -5.27 15.42
CA TYR A 170 21.22 -4.58 16.71
C TYR A 170 19.79 -4.56 17.24
N ILE A 171 18.75 -4.79 16.41
CA ILE A 171 17.37 -4.77 16.86
C ILE A 171 16.83 -6.20 17.00
N LEU A 172 17.01 -7.05 15.99
CA LEU A 172 16.53 -8.44 16.06
C LEU A 172 17.31 -9.32 17.05
N ASN A 173 18.54 -8.94 17.39
CA ASN A 173 19.35 -9.65 18.39
C ASN A 173 19.16 -9.10 19.82
N ASP A 174 18.47 -7.96 19.99
CA ASP A 174 18.12 -7.42 21.32
C ASP A 174 16.73 -7.91 21.76
N ALA A 175 16.67 -8.70 22.81
CA ALA A 175 15.44 -9.26 23.37
C ALA A 175 14.39 -8.18 23.75
N ASN A 176 14.85 -6.97 24.14
CA ASN A 176 13.96 -5.85 24.51
C ASN A 176 13.16 -5.29 23.32
N PHE A 177 13.66 -5.47 22.09
CA PHE A 177 12.96 -5.07 20.87
C PHE A 177 12.33 -6.26 20.16
N LYS A 178 13.03 -7.39 20.08
CA LYS A 178 12.58 -8.59 19.36
C LYS A 178 11.20 -9.08 19.82
N LYS A 179 10.87 -8.98 21.10
CA LYS A 179 9.57 -9.36 21.65
C LYS A 179 8.38 -8.61 21.06
N ASP A 180 8.62 -7.39 20.55
CA ASP A 180 7.60 -6.52 19.97
C ASP A 180 7.55 -6.62 18.43
N ILE A 181 8.31 -7.57 17.83
CA ILE A 181 8.46 -7.75 16.38
C ILE A 181 7.95 -9.14 15.98
N SER A 182 7.01 -9.20 15.06
CA SER A 182 6.58 -10.43 14.40
C SER A 182 7.36 -10.65 13.11
N ILE A 183 7.98 -11.82 12.98
CA ILE A 183 8.66 -12.24 11.76
C ILE A 183 7.73 -13.17 11.00
N LEU A 184 7.20 -12.69 9.89
CA LEU A 184 6.27 -13.40 9.02
C LEU A 184 7.05 -14.22 7.95
N PRO A 185 6.42 -15.18 7.29
CA PRO A 185 7.02 -15.83 6.12
C PRO A 185 7.37 -14.82 5.02
N TYR A 186 8.49 -15.00 4.30
CA TYR A 186 9.01 -14.02 3.33
C TYR A 186 7.96 -13.61 2.29
N TYR A 187 7.18 -14.54 1.78
CA TYR A 187 6.18 -14.32 0.73
C TYR A 187 5.00 -13.43 1.16
N VAL A 188 4.87 -13.12 2.46
CA VAL A 188 3.76 -12.24 2.90
C VAL A 188 3.99 -10.82 2.40
N PHE A 189 5.21 -10.29 2.54
CA PHE A 189 5.57 -8.94 2.08
C PHE A 189 6.57 -8.92 0.92
N ASN A 190 7.45 -9.90 0.84
CA ASN A 190 8.56 -9.95 -0.13
C ASN A 190 8.40 -11.09 -1.14
N ASN A 191 7.14 -11.37 -1.56
CA ASN A 191 6.92 -12.23 -2.70
C ASN A 191 7.62 -11.66 -3.95
N ASN A 192 8.28 -12.50 -4.74
CA ASN A 192 9.12 -12.08 -5.87
C ASN A 192 8.51 -12.40 -7.24
N SER A 193 7.23 -12.73 -7.28
CA SER A 193 6.55 -13.17 -8.50
C SER A 193 5.18 -12.52 -8.65
N CYS A 194 4.84 -12.14 -9.86
CA CYS A 194 3.51 -11.64 -10.21
C CYS A 194 2.55 -12.77 -10.65
N SER A 195 3.02 -13.99 -10.78
CA SER A 195 2.22 -15.14 -11.22
C SER A 195 2.11 -16.24 -10.17
N ASP A 196 3.08 -16.32 -9.24
CA ASP A 196 3.08 -17.29 -8.15
C ASP A 196 3.01 -16.56 -6.81
N TYR A 197 1.84 -16.58 -6.19
CA TYR A 197 1.59 -15.95 -4.90
C TYR A 197 0.83 -16.91 -3.99
N LYS A 198 1.09 -16.81 -2.70
CA LYS A 198 0.38 -17.58 -1.67
C LYS A 198 -0.89 -16.84 -1.22
N PRO A 199 -1.89 -17.51 -0.64
CA PRO A 199 -3.14 -16.86 -0.21
C PRO A 199 -2.97 -15.66 0.70
N ASN A 200 -1.92 -15.65 1.54
CA ASN A 200 -1.64 -14.57 2.51
C ASN A 200 -0.64 -13.54 1.97
N THR A 201 -0.26 -13.59 0.70
CA THR A 201 0.60 -12.55 0.09
C THR A 201 -0.13 -11.21 0.11
N ILE A 202 0.53 -10.19 0.65
CA ILE A 202 0.05 -8.81 0.75
C ILE A 202 0.73 -7.96 -0.33
N SER A 203 2.03 -8.17 -0.56
CA SER A 203 2.81 -7.41 -1.54
C SER A 203 3.79 -8.28 -2.30
N THR A 204 4.17 -7.80 -3.47
CA THR A 204 5.26 -8.34 -4.28
C THR A 204 6.38 -7.32 -4.30
N HIS A 205 7.63 -7.76 -4.16
CA HIS A 205 8.82 -6.92 -4.12
C HIS A 205 9.86 -7.43 -5.12
N LEU A 206 10.08 -6.66 -6.18
CA LEU A 206 10.98 -7.03 -7.27
C LEU A 206 12.41 -6.55 -6.99
N THR A 207 13.06 -7.20 -6.04
CA THR A 207 14.41 -6.82 -5.59
C THR A 207 15.48 -6.99 -6.66
N GLY A 208 16.50 -6.15 -6.61
CA GLY A 208 17.73 -6.32 -7.38
C GLY A 208 17.52 -6.48 -8.88
N HIS A 209 17.94 -7.62 -9.44
CA HIS A 209 17.86 -7.92 -10.87
C HIS A 209 16.43 -8.22 -11.37
N LEU A 210 15.48 -8.50 -10.48
CA LEU A 210 14.11 -8.84 -10.87
C LEU A 210 13.43 -7.65 -11.56
N LYS A 211 13.60 -6.44 -11.05
CA LYS A 211 13.03 -5.21 -11.63
C LYS A 211 13.62 -4.82 -12.98
N SER A 212 14.83 -5.27 -13.28
CA SER A 212 15.50 -5.07 -14.58
C SER A 212 15.29 -6.22 -15.56
N ASN A 213 14.68 -7.33 -15.11
CA ASN A 213 14.38 -8.47 -15.97
C ASN A 213 13.06 -8.23 -16.73
N LYS A 214 13.19 -7.88 -18.02
CA LYS A 214 12.06 -7.54 -18.86
C LYS A 214 10.94 -8.61 -18.86
N LYS A 215 11.30 -9.89 -18.86
CA LYS A 215 10.30 -10.98 -18.84
C LYS A 215 9.47 -10.96 -17.57
N ILE A 216 10.06 -10.61 -16.43
CA ILE A 216 9.37 -10.51 -15.13
C ILE A 216 8.51 -9.27 -15.11
N THR A 217 9.02 -8.11 -15.52
CA THR A 217 8.29 -6.86 -15.54
C THR A 217 7.12 -6.89 -16.54
N ASP A 218 7.30 -7.44 -17.73
CA ASP A 218 6.24 -7.64 -18.72
C ASP A 218 5.11 -8.51 -18.13
N LYS A 219 5.46 -9.58 -17.38
CA LYS A 219 4.47 -10.44 -16.72
C LYS A 219 3.67 -9.71 -15.62
N CYS A 220 4.31 -8.82 -14.89
CA CYS A 220 3.64 -7.96 -13.90
C CYS A 220 2.69 -6.99 -14.61
N GLU A 221 3.14 -6.34 -15.69
CA GLU A 221 2.32 -5.42 -16.49
C GLU A 221 1.09 -6.09 -17.10
N GLU A 222 1.23 -7.30 -17.65
CA GLU A 222 0.11 -8.11 -18.15
C GLU A 222 -0.94 -8.34 -17.05
N THR A 223 -0.49 -8.61 -15.84
CA THR A 223 -1.37 -8.85 -14.70
C THR A 223 -2.12 -7.58 -14.28
N PHE A 224 -1.46 -6.41 -14.31
CA PHE A 224 -2.11 -5.12 -14.06
C PHE A 224 -3.14 -4.79 -15.14
N GLN A 225 -2.81 -4.96 -16.40
CA GLN A 225 -3.72 -4.70 -17.52
C GLN A 225 -4.96 -5.59 -17.47
N TYR A 226 -4.80 -6.86 -17.12
CA TYR A 226 -5.92 -7.77 -16.93
C TYR A 226 -6.90 -7.30 -15.86
N LYS A 227 -6.39 -6.81 -14.71
CA LYS A 227 -7.22 -6.27 -13.63
C LYS A 227 -7.95 -4.99 -14.03
N LEU A 228 -7.28 -4.07 -14.74
CA LEU A 228 -7.90 -2.84 -15.24
C LEU A 228 -9.07 -3.17 -16.16
N ASN A 229 -8.88 -4.08 -17.12
CA ASN A 229 -9.94 -4.49 -18.05
C ASN A 229 -11.13 -5.14 -17.32
N GLN A 230 -10.89 -5.93 -16.28
CA GLN A 230 -11.97 -6.50 -15.44
C GLN A 230 -12.74 -5.42 -14.69
N LYS A 231 -12.03 -4.43 -14.12
CA LYS A 231 -12.65 -3.32 -13.38
C LYS A 231 -13.53 -2.48 -14.32
N GLU A 232 -13.03 -2.11 -15.49
CA GLU A 232 -13.78 -1.36 -16.50
C GLU A 232 -15.04 -2.11 -16.97
N SER A 233 -14.93 -3.42 -17.20
CA SER A 233 -16.08 -4.25 -17.57
C SER A 233 -17.15 -4.32 -16.48
N PHE A 234 -16.72 -4.41 -15.20
CA PHE A 234 -17.62 -4.43 -14.05
C PHE A 234 -18.30 -3.07 -13.84
N GLU A 235 -17.55 -1.97 -13.95
CA GLU A 235 -18.08 -0.61 -13.84
C GLU A 235 -19.07 -0.29 -14.97
N SER A 236 -18.77 -0.72 -16.20
CA SER A 236 -19.69 -0.55 -17.34
C SER A 236 -21.00 -1.34 -17.14
N HIS A 237 -20.90 -2.56 -16.62
CA HIS A 237 -22.08 -3.38 -16.32
C HIS A 237 -22.95 -2.78 -15.20
N ASN A 238 -22.33 -2.27 -14.15
CA ASN A 238 -23.04 -1.56 -13.06
C ASN A 238 -23.69 -0.26 -13.52
N ASN A 239 -23.02 0.52 -14.35
CA ASN A 239 -23.59 1.74 -14.93
C ASN A 239 -24.80 1.44 -15.82
N ASN A 240 -24.75 0.38 -16.63
CA ASN A 240 -25.89 -0.07 -17.42
C ASN A 240 -27.08 -0.50 -16.54
N ASN A 241 -26.82 -1.24 -15.47
CA ASN A 241 -27.88 -1.65 -14.53
C ASN A 241 -28.51 -0.43 -13.82
N ASN A 242 -27.72 0.54 -13.39
CA ASN A 242 -28.22 1.77 -12.79
C ASN A 242 -29.05 2.58 -13.78
N PHE A 243 -28.64 2.65 -15.04
CA PHE A 243 -29.41 3.32 -16.10
C PHE A 243 -30.77 2.65 -16.34
N ILE A 244 -30.81 1.31 -16.38
CA ILE A 244 -32.06 0.54 -16.50
C ILE A 244 -32.99 0.81 -15.30
N ILE A 245 -32.47 0.82 -14.08
CA ILE A 245 -33.25 1.13 -12.87
C ILE A 245 -33.86 2.54 -12.95
N ILE A 246 -33.09 3.53 -13.38
CA ILE A 246 -33.58 4.90 -13.56
C ILE A 246 -34.69 4.96 -14.58
N ILE A 247 -34.58 4.27 -15.72
CA ILE A 247 -35.65 4.20 -16.75
C ILE A 247 -36.92 3.59 -16.14
N ILE A 248 -36.82 2.48 -15.41
CA ILE A 248 -37.96 1.83 -14.76
C ILE A 248 -38.65 2.79 -13.79
N LEU A 249 -37.90 3.52 -12.97
CA LEU A 249 -38.45 4.51 -12.04
C LEU A 249 -39.21 5.64 -12.78
N ILE A 250 -38.65 6.14 -13.88
CA ILE A 250 -39.32 7.17 -14.70
C ILE A 250 -40.62 6.65 -15.28
N ILE A 251 -40.64 5.41 -15.79
CA ILE A 251 -41.88 4.79 -16.34
C ILE A 251 -42.93 4.65 -15.22
N LEU A 252 -42.55 4.21 -14.03
CA LEU A 252 -43.47 4.09 -12.89
C LEU A 252 -44.07 5.44 -12.50
N ILE A 253 -43.25 6.49 -12.46
CA ILE A 253 -43.75 7.85 -12.17
C ILE A 253 -44.76 8.32 -13.22
N LEU A 254 -44.46 8.10 -14.52
CA LEU A 254 -45.37 8.47 -15.60
C LEU A 254 -46.71 7.71 -15.51
N LEU A 255 -46.67 6.41 -15.18
CA LEU A 255 -47.89 5.62 -14.95
C LEU A 255 -48.72 6.12 -13.79
N LEU A 256 -48.10 6.49 -12.69
CA LEU A 256 -48.80 7.08 -11.54
C LEU A 256 -49.47 8.42 -11.89
N ILE A 257 -48.82 9.27 -12.64
CA ILE A 257 -49.36 10.52 -13.14
C ILE A 257 -50.55 10.26 -14.06
N LEU A 258 -50.45 9.30 -14.95
CA LEU A 258 -51.53 8.91 -15.87
C LEU A 258 -52.76 8.39 -15.09
N ILE A 259 -52.54 7.53 -14.10
CA ILE A 259 -53.63 7.02 -13.20
C ILE A 259 -54.30 8.17 -12.47
N PHE A 260 -53.53 9.13 -11.98
CA PHE A 260 -54.06 10.31 -11.28
C PHE A 260 -54.97 11.14 -12.22
N PHE A 261 -54.56 11.40 -13.45
CA PHE A 261 -55.38 12.13 -14.43
C PHE A 261 -56.61 11.36 -14.83
N LEU A 262 -56.55 10.03 -15.02
CA LEU A 262 -57.69 9.19 -15.31
C LEU A 262 -58.75 9.22 -14.16
N LYS A 263 -58.30 9.08 -12.90
CA LYS A 263 -59.15 9.19 -11.72
C LYS A 263 -59.83 10.56 -11.62
N LYS A 264 -59.06 11.65 -11.88
CA LYS A 264 -59.60 13.01 -11.88
C LYS A 264 -60.68 13.20 -12.95
N LYS A 265 -60.45 12.62 -14.16
CA LYS A 265 -61.43 12.68 -15.26
C LYS A 265 -62.72 11.91 -14.96
N VAL A 266 -62.62 10.78 -14.27
CA VAL A 266 -63.78 9.99 -13.82
C VAL A 266 -64.57 10.76 -12.77
N LEU A 267 -63.92 11.36 -11.77
CA LEU A 267 -64.53 12.18 -10.76
C LEU A 267 -65.27 13.40 -11.34
N LEU A 268 -64.67 14.11 -12.29
CA LEU A 268 -65.31 15.23 -12.98
C LEU A 268 -66.56 14.80 -13.77
N LYS A 269 -66.52 13.65 -14.47
CA LYS A 269 -67.73 13.12 -15.15
C LYS A 269 -68.84 12.74 -14.15
N SER A 270 -68.53 12.23 -12.95
CA SER A 270 -69.54 11.93 -11.93
C SER A 270 -70.20 13.16 -11.32
N PHE A 271 -69.46 14.29 -11.29
CA PHE A 271 -70.00 15.56 -10.77
C PHE A 271 -70.87 16.31 -11.78
N PHE A 272 -70.54 16.25 -13.06
CA PHE A 272 -71.25 17.00 -14.11
C PHE A 272 -72.25 16.15 -14.91
N GLY A 273 -72.32 14.84 -14.68
CA GLY A 273 -73.26 13.95 -15.38
C GLY A 273 -74.60 13.71 -14.68
N LYS A 274 -74.89 14.44 -13.60
CA LYS A 274 -76.23 14.48 -12.94
C LYS A 274 -76.92 15.81 -13.23
N LYS A 275 -77.22 16.06 -14.46
CA LYS A 275 -78.27 17.05 -14.87
C LYS A 275 -79.19 16.37 -15.85
#